data_593e5318b4ed25c505a6534d2d526244
#
_entry.id   593e5318b4ed25c505a6534d2d526244
#
_cell.length_a   1.000
_cell.length_b   1.000
_cell.length_c   1.000
_cell.angle_alpha   90.00
_cell.angle_beta   90.00
_cell.angle_gamma   90.00
#
_symmetry.space_group_name_H-M   'P 1'
#
loop_
_entity.id
_entity.type
_entity.pdbx_description
1 polymer ?
#
loop_
_entity_poly.entity_id
_entity_poly.type
_entity_poly.pdbx_seq_one_letter_code
_entity_poly.pdbx_strand_id
1 'polypeptide(L)'
;TIFGVNYQVEQGDSFSFPQVYVEPARDLSDNFASQGEVITALNCDQFQLFGKVRQHPSSQDILLSKGLVHQANGGVLILSAACLLNQFDLWQRLKHLLQTQTFDWQSAHPFKALPCDIPSMPLDLKVIILGNRTEIATLGELEEALYQFADYAEIESYYSIAETENQQTWANYVLCQAAELALDLDSGALNKIYQLLVRESEDRLLIDISPLTIREM
;
A
#
# COMPACT_ATOMS: atom_id res chain seq x y z
N THR A 1 -18.09 -7.26 -2.56
CA THR A 1 -19.41 -6.73 -2.96
C THR A 1 -19.54 -6.93 -4.45
N ILE A 2 -20.62 -7.57 -4.88
CA ILE A 2 -20.89 -7.87 -6.28
C ILE A 2 -21.73 -6.71 -6.81
N PHE A 3 -21.24 -6.05 -7.85
CA PHE A 3 -22.04 -5.05 -8.57
C PHE A 3 -22.75 -5.77 -9.72
N GLY A 4 -24.07 -5.82 -9.65
CA GLY A 4 -24.92 -6.29 -10.73
C GLY A 4 -25.20 -5.13 -11.70
N VAL A 5 -25.05 -5.37 -12.98
CA VAL A 5 -25.59 -4.50 -14.02
C VAL A 5 -27.03 -4.94 -14.24
N ASN A 6 -27.98 -4.12 -13.85
CA ASN A 6 -29.39 -4.38 -14.13
C ASN A 6 -29.69 -4.01 -15.59
N TYR A 7 -30.04 -5.00 -16.40
CA TYR A 7 -30.56 -4.78 -17.73
C TYR A 7 -32.08 -4.62 -17.65
N GLN A 8 -32.62 -3.46 -18.01
CA GLN A 8 -34.02 -3.33 -18.33
C GLN A 8 -34.17 -3.38 -19.84
N VAL A 9 -34.84 -4.43 -20.32
CA VAL A 9 -35.22 -4.55 -21.73
C VAL A 9 -36.66 -4.01 -21.83
N GLU A 10 -36.82 -2.83 -22.38
CA GLU A 10 -38.15 -2.37 -22.80
C GLU A 10 -38.48 -3.05 -24.12
N GLN A 11 -39.48 -3.92 -24.10
CA GLN A 11 -40.07 -4.49 -25.30
C GLN A 11 -41.02 -3.44 -25.91
N GLY A 12 -40.52 -2.72 -26.90
CA GLY A 12 -41.36 -1.90 -27.79
C GLY A 12 -41.45 -2.57 -29.16
N ASP A 13 -42.61 -2.44 -29.83
CA ASP A 13 -42.93 -3.04 -31.14
C ASP A 13 -42.15 -2.46 -32.35
N SER A 14 -41.06 -1.84 -32.14
CA SER A 14 -40.11 -1.40 -33.19
C SER A 14 -38.73 -1.89 -32.84
N PHE A 15 -37.97 -2.37 -33.81
CA PHE A 15 -36.58 -2.75 -33.69
C PHE A 15 -35.72 -1.57 -33.13
N SER A 16 -35.78 -1.38 -31.82
CA SER A 16 -34.88 -0.52 -31.10
C SER A 16 -33.81 -1.42 -30.50
N PHE A 17 -32.53 -1.07 -30.73
CA PHE A 17 -31.43 -1.70 -30.03
C PHE A 17 -31.65 -1.55 -28.51
N PRO A 18 -31.44 -2.60 -27.73
CA PRO A 18 -31.56 -2.50 -26.27
C PRO A 18 -30.63 -1.39 -25.78
N GLN A 19 -31.23 -0.35 -25.19
CA GLN A 19 -30.43 0.65 -24.51
C GLN A 19 -30.03 0.07 -23.14
N VAL A 20 -28.75 -0.17 -22.99
CA VAL A 20 -28.19 -0.58 -21.71
C VAL A 20 -28.00 0.67 -20.88
N TYR A 21 -28.89 0.89 -19.92
CA TYR A 21 -28.65 1.90 -18.89
C TYR A 21 -27.77 1.28 -17.82
N VAL A 22 -26.54 1.69 -17.80
CA VAL A 22 -25.66 1.45 -16.63
C VAL A 22 -26.00 2.56 -15.64
N GLU A 23 -26.96 2.32 -14.75
CA GLU A 23 -27.00 3.13 -13.54
C GLU A 23 -25.74 2.80 -12.73
N PRO A 24 -24.86 3.77 -12.47
CA PRO A 24 -23.83 3.56 -11.45
C PRO A 24 -24.62 3.30 -10.18
N ALA A 25 -24.54 2.07 -9.65
CA ALA A 25 -25.13 1.75 -8.38
C ALA A 25 -24.69 2.84 -7.40
N ARG A 26 -25.63 3.44 -6.67
CA ARG A 26 -25.30 4.45 -5.63
C ARG A 26 -24.25 3.92 -4.65
N ASP A 27 -24.17 2.60 -4.50
CA ASP A 27 -23.18 1.89 -3.73
C ASP A 27 -21.77 1.87 -4.34
N LEU A 28 -21.55 2.26 -5.60
CA LEU A 28 -20.19 2.35 -6.16
C LEU A 28 -19.40 3.44 -5.45
N SER A 29 -19.96 4.61 -5.24
CA SER A 29 -19.31 5.69 -4.52
C SER A 29 -19.10 5.32 -3.04
N ASP A 30 -20.06 4.69 -2.40
CA ASP A 30 -19.98 4.33 -0.98
C ASP A 30 -19.03 3.16 -0.73
N ASN A 31 -19.01 2.17 -1.63
CA ASN A 31 -18.09 1.03 -1.53
C ASN A 31 -16.64 1.34 -1.92
N PHE A 32 -16.41 2.39 -2.70
CA PHE A 32 -15.09 2.90 -3.05
C PHE A 32 -14.79 4.23 -2.34
N ALA A 33 -15.75 4.78 -1.60
CA ALA A 33 -15.53 5.93 -0.73
C ALA A 33 -14.43 5.57 0.29
N SER A 34 -13.47 6.42 0.32
CA SER A 34 -12.31 6.32 1.14
C SER A 34 -12.67 6.37 2.62
N GLN A 35 -12.18 5.41 3.36
CA GLN A 35 -12.18 5.46 4.83
C GLN A 35 -10.85 5.98 5.38
N GLY A 36 -9.91 6.36 4.52
CA GLY A 36 -8.59 6.85 4.94
C GLY A 36 -7.73 5.77 5.59
N GLU A 37 -7.92 4.52 5.20
CA GLU A 37 -7.18 3.39 5.77
C GLU A 37 -5.70 3.37 5.35
N VAL A 38 -4.85 2.84 6.22
CA VAL A 38 -3.46 2.54 5.93
C VAL A 38 -3.36 1.06 5.58
N ILE A 39 -3.02 0.78 4.34
CA ILE A 39 -2.91 -0.58 3.81
C ILE A 39 -1.43 -0.90 3.57
N THR A 40 -0.95 -2.00 4.11
CA THR A 40 0.42 -2.48 3.89
C THR A 40 0.41 -3.74 3.04
N ALA A 41 1.16 -3.74 1.94
CA ALA A 41 1.32 -4.88 1.06
C ALA A 41 2.80 -5.05 0.68
N LEU A 42 3.49 -5.95 1.38
CA LEU A 42 4.90 -6.24 1.13
C LEU A 42 5.10 -7.09 -0.14
N ASN A 43 4.08 -7.81 -0.56
CA ASN A 43 4.07 -8.58 -1.80
C ASN A 43 2.66 -8.56 -2.39
N CYS A 44 2.57 -8.23 -3.67
CA CYS A 44 1.29 -8.17 -4.37
C CYS A 44 1.46 -8.43 -5.86
N ASP A 45 0.43 -8.99 -6.47
CA ASP A 45 0.32 -9.12 -7.92
C ASP A 45 -0.56 -8.01 -8.51
N GLN A 46 -0.61 -7.94 -9.84
CA GLN A 46 -1.42 -6.96 -10.58
C GLN A 46 -2.90 -6.99 -10.16
N PHE A 47 -3.46 -8.17 -9.93
CA PHE A 47 -4.87 -8.31 -9.59
C PHE A 47 -5.17 -7.98 -8.14
N GLN A 48 -4.23 -8.25 -7.25
CA GLN A 48 -4.33 -7.83 -5.85
C GLN A 48 -4.21 -6.32 -5.74
N LEU A 49 -3.27 -5.71 -6.47
CA LEU A 49 -3.02 -4.28 -6.40
C LEU A 49 -4.15 -3.47 -7.05
N PHE A 50 -4.53 -3.82 -8.28
CA PHE A 50 -5.47 -3.02 -9.08
C PHE A 50 -6.88 -3.60 -9.19
N GLY A 51 -7.13 -4.78 -8.59
CA GLY A 51 -8.41 -5.44 -8.71
C GLY A 51 -8.61 -6.16 -10.04
N LYS A 52 -9.82 -6.65 -10.27
CA LYS A 52 -10.17 -7.46 -11.44
C LYS A 52 -11.53 -7.08 -11.99
N VAL A 53 -11.63 -7.13 -13.32
CA VAL A 53 -12.89 -7.12 -14.03
C VAL A 53 -13.14 -8.53 -14.56
N ARG A 54 -14.27 -9.12 -14.22
CA ARG A 54 -14.68 -10.43 -14.67
C ARG A 54 -16.07 -10.36 -15.28
N GLN A 55 -16.32 -11.16 -16.29
CA GLN A 55 -17.65 -11.37 -16.83
C GLN A 55 -18.16 -12.72 -16.36
N HIS A 56 -19.38 -12.75 -15.84
CA HIS A 56 -20.00 -14.00 -15.42
C HIS A 56 -20.33 -14.85 -16.68
N PRO A 57 -19.96 -16.13 -16.73
CA PRO A 57 -20.11 -16.94 -17.94
C PRO A 57 -21.54 -17.10 -18.43
N SER A 58 -22.51 -17.13 -17.51
CA SER A 58 -23.91 -17.44 -17.81
C SER A 58 -24.80 -16.22 -17.95
N SER A 59 -24.61 -15.18 -17.11
CA SER A 59 -25.47 -14.00 -17.08
C SER A 59 -24.89 -12.81 -17.85
N GLN A 60 -23.64 -12.91 -18.32
CA GLN A 60 -22.88 -11.81 -18.92
C GLN A 60 -22.67 -10.59 -18.00
N ASP A 61 -23.05 -10.68 -16.74
CA ASP A 61 -22.86 -9.63 -15.75
C ASP A 61 -21.37 -9.33 -15.55
N ILE A 62 -21.05 -8.06 -15.31
CA ILE A 62 -19.70 -7.62 -15.02
C ILE A 62 -19.51 -7.56 -13.52
N LEU A 63 -18.48 -8.26 -13.07
CA LEU A 63 -18.08 -8.32 -11.67
C LEU A 63 -16.80 -7.54 -11.49
N LEU A 64 -16.84 -6.49 -10.67
CA LEU A 64 -15.68 -5.71 -10.27
C LEU A 64 -15.21 -6.19 -8.89
N SER A 65 -13.93 -6.55 -8.80
CA SER A 65 -13.29 -6.88 -7.52
C SER A 65 -12.33 -5.78 -7.15
N LYS A 66 -12.45 -5.24 -5.94
CA LYS A 66 -11.54 -4.21 -5.42
C LYS A 66 -10.11 -4.73 -5.33
N GLY A 67 -9.14 -3.88 -5.66
CA GLY A 67 -7.74 -4.08 -5.32
C GLY A 67 -7.32 -3.21 -4.14
N LEU A 68 -6.06 -3.34 -3.72
CA LEU A 68 -5.47 -2.59 -2.61
C LEU A 68 -5.51 -1.07 -2.84
N VAL A 69 -5.33 -0.64 -4.10
CA VAL A 69 -5.44 0.78 -4.50
C VAL A 69 -6.82 1.35 -4.15
N HIS A 70 -7.89 0.57 -4.37
CA HIS A 70 -9.25 0.99 -4.05
C HIS A 70 -9.51 1.01 -2.53
N GLN A 71 -8.95 0.04 -1.80
CA GLN A 71 -9.10 -0.04 -0.34
C GLN A 71 -8.38 1.12 0.35
N ALA A 72 -7.20 1.50 -0.18
CA ALA A 72 -6.40 2.58 0.35
C ALA A 72 -6.80 3.97 -0.18
N ASN A 73 -7.83 4.08 -1.02
CA ASN A 73 -8.28 5.35 -1.58
C ASN A 73 -8.63 6.36 -0.46
N GLY A 74 -8.08 7.57 -0.50
CA GLY A 74 -8.13 8.62 0.53
C GLY A 74 -7.24 8.38 1.74
N GLY A 75 -6.45 7.32 1.72
CA GLY A 75 -5.51 6.94 2.77
C GLY A 75 -4.09 6.74 2.25
N VAL A 76 -3.44 5.71 2.79
CA VAL A 76 -2.03 5.43 2.50
C VAL A 76 -1.85 3.97 2.11
N LEU A 77 -1.16 3.74 1.00
CA LEU A 77 -0.73 2.43 0.54
C LEU A 77 0.78 2.29 0.75
N ILE A 78 1.18 1.29 1.53
CA ILE A 78 2.58 0.97 1.81
C ILE A 78 2.96 -0.25 0.99
N LEU A 79 3.96 -0.11 0.11
CA LEU A 79 4.43 -1.15 -0.80
C LEU A 79 5.92 -1.43 -0.58
N SER A 80 6.34 -2.67 -0.87
CA SER A 80 7.75 -3.02 -0.91
C SER A 80 8.38 -2.61 -2.26
N ALA A 81 9.56 -1.99 -2.21
CA ALA A 81 10.35 -1.71 -3.40
C ALA A 81 10.72 -2.99 -4.16
N ALA A 82 11.04 -4.06 -3.45
CA ALA A 82 11.32 -5.37 -4.05
C ALA A 82 10.15 -5.90 -4.88
N CYS A 83 8.90 -5.72 -4.42
CA CYS A 83 7.71 -6.10 -5.17
C CYS A 83 7.61 -5.33 -6.50
N LEU A 84 7.85 -4.03 -6.47
CA LEU A 84 7.79 -3.16 -7.65
C LEU A 84 8.94 -3.43 -8.62
N LEU A 85 10.14 -3.72 -8.12
CA LEU A 85 11.30 -4.08 -8.94
C LEU A 85 11.11 -5.41 -9.67
N ASN A 86 10.52 -6.40 -8.99
CA ASN A 86 10.23 -7.71 -9.58
C ASN A 86 9.14 -7.64 -10.66
N GLN A 87 8.25 -6.66 -10.59
CA GLN A 87 7.13 -6.46 -11.50
C GLN A 87 7.02 -4.98 -11.87
N PHE A 88 7.97 -4.48 -12.65
CA PHE A 88 8.10 -3.05 -12.94
C PHE A 88 6.86 -2.44 -13.64
N ASP A 89 6.10 -3.27 -14.35
CA ASP A 89 4.82 -2.83 -14.95
C ASP A 89 3.81 -2.35 -13.89
N LEU A 90 3.86 -2.90 -12.67
CA LEU A 90 3.02 -2.42 -11.56
C LEU A 90 3.37 -0.99 -11.20
N TRP A 91 4.68 -0.68 -11.14
CA TRP A 91 5.15 0.68 -10.88
C TRP A 91 4.69 1.65 -11.95
N GLN A 92 4.86 1.32 -13.24
CA GLN A 92 4.47 2.20 -14.34
C GLN A 92 2.97 2.53 -14.30
N ARG A 93 2.13 1.53 -14.03
CA ARG A 93 0.70 1.73 -13.88
C ARG A 93 0.36 2.55 -12.64
N LEU A 94 0.96 2.24 -11.49
CA LEU A 94 0.74 2.97 -10.24
C LEU A 94 1.14 4.45 -10.39
N LYS A 95 2.29 4.72 -11.00
CA LYS A 95 2.75 6.08 -11.30
C LYS A 95 1.73 6.85 -12.14
N HIS A 96 1.20 6.22 -13.20
CA HIS A 96 0.18 6.85 -14.03
C HIS A 96 -1.08 7.21 -13.22
N LEU A 97 -1.56 6.30 -12.38
CA LEU A 97 -2.71 6.54 -11.51
C LEU A 97 -2.48 7.69 -10.51
N LEU A 98 -1.28 7.77 -9.93
CA LEU A 98 -0.91 8.84 -9.01
C LEU A 98 -0.84 10.21 -9.71
N GLN A 99 -0.34 10.24 -10.94
CA GLN A 99 -0.23 11.47 -11.72
C GLN A 99 -1.59 11.97 -12.24
N THR A 100 -2.46 11.07 -12.65
CA THR A 100 -3.78 11.42 -13.19
C THR A 100 -4.84 11.58 -12.11
N GLN A 101 -4.60 11.06 -10.91
CA GLN A 101 -5.57 10.98 -9.81
C GLN A 101 -6.88 10.29 -10.23
N THR A 102 -6.80 9.39 -11.20
CA THR A 102 -7.93 8.63 -11.71
C THR A 102 -7.55 7.17 -11.88
N PHE A 103 -8.52 6.30 -11.66
CA PHE A 103 -8.37 4.86 -11.83
C PHE A 103 -9.20 4.39 -13.01
N ASP A 104 -8.52 3.76 -13.98
CA ASP A 104 -9.15 3.13 -15.13
C ASP A 104 -9.12 1.62 -15.00
N TRP A 105 -10.31 1.02 -15.19
CA TRP A 105 -10.45 -0.43 -15.18
C TRP A 105 -9.85 -1.03 -16.46
N GLN A 106 -9.06 -2.07 -16.30
CA GLN A 106 -8.47 -2.80 -17.41
C GLN A 106 -8.93 -4.25 -17.42
N SER A 107 -9.01 -4.84 -18.61
CA SER A 107 -9.30 -6.26 -18.75
C SER A 107 -8.21 -7.11 -18.09
N ALA A 108 -8.61 -8.24 -17.50
CA ALA A 108 -7.69 -9.25 -16.99
C ALA A 108 -6.82 -9.88 -18.10
N HIS A 109 -7.24 -9.74 -19.36
CA HIS A 109 -6.51 -10.22 -20.53
C HIS A 109 -6.08 -9.05 -21.42
N PRO A 110 -4.76 -8.87 -21.68
CA PRO A 110 -4.27 -7.74 -22.46
C PRO A 110 -4.82 -7.68 -23.90
N PHE A 111 -5.25 -8.83 -24.46
CA PHE A 111 -5.81 -8.92 -25.81
C PHE A 111 -7.33 -8.93 -25.89
N LYS A 112 -8.01 -8.82 -24.75
CA LYS A 112 -9.47 -8.83 -24.69
C LYS A 112 -9.98 -7.48 -24.20
N ALA A 113 -10.70 -6.77 -25.06
CA ALA A 113 -11.37 -5.54 -24.65
C ALA A 113 -12.36 -5.80 -23.50
N LEU A 114 -12.59 -4.79 -22.69
CA LEU A 114 -13.69 -4.84 -21.73
C LEU A 114 -15.02 -4.97 -22.51
N PRO A 115 -15.96 -5.76 -22.00
CA PRO A 115 -17.25 -5.95 -22.67
C PRO A 115 -18.15 -4.70 -22.64
N CYS A 116 -17.80 -3.72 -21.83
CA CYS A 116 -18.47 -2.42 -21.73
C CYS A 116 -17.48 -1.34 -21.29
N ASP A 117 -17.87 -0.09 -21.50
CA ASP A 117 -17.15 1.06 -20.94
C ASP A 117 -17.47 1.18 -19.45
N ILE A 118 -16.43 1.07 -18.63
CA ILE A 118 -16.51 1.32 -17.20
C ILE A 118 -15.92 2.70 -16.95
N PRO A 119 -16.67 3.65 -16.39
CA PRO A 119 -16.17 4.98 -16.14
C PRO A 119 -14.98 4.94 -15.18
N SER A 120 -14.01 5.83 -15.43
CA SER A 120 -12.90 6.04 -14.50
C SER A 120 -13.43 6.57 -13.17
N MET A 121 -12.73 6.26 -12.09
CA MET A 121 -13.07 6.74 -10.77
C MET A 121 -11.97 7.63 -10.19
N PRO A 122 -12.31 8.66 -9.39
CA PRO A 122 -11.32 9.50 -8.74
C PRO A 122 -10.51 8.68 -7.72
N LEU A 123 -9.21 8.96 -7.67
CA LEU A 123 -8.27 8.31 -6.78
C LEU A 123 -7.47 9.37 -6.03
N ASP A 124 -7.62 9.40 -4.70
CA ASP A 124 -6.79 10.20 -3.79
C ASP A 124 -5.98 9.24 -2.92
N LEU A 125 -4.73 9.01 -3.30
CA LEU A 125 -3.90 7.98 -2.68
C LEU A 125 -2.50 8.51 -2.42
N LYS A 126 -2.02 8.33 -1.19
CA LYS A 126 -0.60 8.46 -0.86
C LYS A 126 0.05 7.09 -0.90
N VAL A 127 1.24 7.04 -1.51
CA VAL A 127 2.01 5.79 -1.59
C VAL A 127 3.33 5.97 -0.84
N ILE A 128 3.65 5.01 0.01
CA ILE A 128 4.94 4.89 0.67
C ILE A 128 5.62 3.63 0.15
N ILE A 129 6.81 3.78 -0.40
CA ILE A 129 7.62 2.65 -0.88
C ILE A 129 8.69 2.37 0.17
N LEU A 130 8.66 1.17 0.72
CA LEU A 130 9.65 0.69 1.69
C LEU A 130 10.65 -0.24 1.01
N GLY A 131 11.92 -0.03 1.24
CA GLY A 131 12.97 -0.89 0.74
C GLY A 131 14.29 -0.61 1.43
N ASN A 132 15.25 -1.47 1.21
CA ASN A 132 16.62 -1.18 1.60
C ASN A 132 17.25 -0.14 0.64
N ARG A 133 18.40 0.40 1.03
CA ARG A 133 19.09 1.45 0.26
C ARG A 133 19.34 1.05 -1.20
N THR A 134 19.74 -0.21 -1.43
CA THR A 134 20.01 -0.73 -2.78
C THR A 134 18.74 -0.82 -3.62
N GLU A 135 17.64 -1.31 -3.04
CA GLU A 135 16.35 -1.42 -3.74
C GLU A 135 15.81 -0.05 -4.14
N ILE A 136 15.85 0.92 -3.23
CA ILE A 136 15.40 2.29 -3.53
C ILE A 136 16.29 2.96 -4.56
N ALA A 137 17.62 2.78 -4.48
CA ALA A 137 18.56 3.29 -5.48
C ALA A 137 18.28 2.68 -6.86
N THR A 138 18.08 1.35 -6.94
CA THR A 138 17.73 0.66 -8.19
C THR A 138 16.42 1.17 -8.78
N LEU A 139 15.40 1.39 -7.94
CA LEU A 139 14.14 1.98 -8.40
C LEU A 139 14.34 3.38 -8.96
N GLY A 140 15.20 4.21 -8.34
CA GLY A 140 15.57 5.54 -8.81
C GLY A 140 16.34 5.53 -10.12
N GLU A 141 17.19 4.52 -10.35
CA GLU A 141 17.91 4.33 -11.64
C GLU A 141 16.96 3.93 -12.78
N LEU A 142 15.95 3.09 -12.48
CA LEU A 142 14.93 2.69 -13.46
C LEU A 142 13.90 3.79 -13.74
N GLU A 143 13.68 4.68 -12.79
CA GLU A 143 12.73 5.79 -12.87
C GLU A 143 13.44 7.12 -12.55
N GLU A 144 14.08 7.70 -13.56
CA GLU A 144 14.85 8.94 -13.42
C GLU A 144 14.04 10.12 -12.83
N ALA A 145 12.73 10.12 -13.06
CA ALA A 145 11.84 11.16 -12.56
C ALA A 145 11.35 10.91 -11.13
N LEU A 146 11.72 9.80 -10.47
CA LEU A 146 11.19 9.43 -9.16
C LEU A 146 11.30 10.57 -8.13
N TYR A 147 12.47 11.17 -8.03
CA TYR A 147 12.76 12.23 -7.07
C TYR A 147 12.16 13.61 -7.44
N GLN A 148 11.47 13.72 -8.57
CA GLN A 148 10.73 14.95 -8.92
C GLN A 148 9.33 14.98 -8.29
N PHE A 149 8.79 13.83 -7.90
CA PHE A 149 7.44 13.70 -7.35
C PHE A 149 7.36 12.85 -6.09
N ALA A 150 8.48 12.35 -5.59
CA ALA A 150 8.56 11.57 -4.35
C ALA A 150 9.65 12.14 -3.44
N ASP A 151 9.34 12.22 -2.15
CA ASP A 151 10.30 12.57 -1.12
C ASP A 151 11.04 11.32 -0.66
N TYR A 152 12.36 11.44 -0.51
CA TYR A 152 13.20 10.39 0.05
C TYR A 152 13.41 10.60 1.54
N ALA A 153 13.22 9.55 2.32
CA ALA A 153 13.55 9.54 3.74
C ALA A 153 14.32 8.26 4.07
N GLU A 154 15.38 8.40 4.84
CA GLU A 154 16.17 7.28 5.35
C GLU A 154 16.00 7.23 6.88
N ILE A 155 15.71 6.04 7.40
CA ILE A 155 15.61 5.80 8.83
C ILE A 155 16.93 5.12 9.24
N GLU A 156 17.69 5.81 10.07
CA GLU A 156 18.90 5.25 10.67
C GLU A 156 18.51 4.37 11.87
N SER A 157 19.21 3.25 12.01
CA SER A 157 19.01 2.37 13.17
C SER A 157 19.67 2.90 14.43
N TYR A 158 20.60 3.84 14.31
CA TYR A 158 21.32 4.40 15.44
C TYR A 158 20.64 5.63 16.02
N TYR A 159 20.49 5.64 17.34
CA TYR A 159 19.88 6.73 18.09
C TYR A 159 20.88 7.33 19.08
N SER A 160 20.97 8.67 19.09
CA SER A 160 21.86 9.37 20.00
C SER A 160 21.26 9.45 21.41
N ILE A 161 22.03 9.01 22.39
CA ILE A 161 21.69 9.04 23.82
C ILE A 161 22.54 10.04 24.62
N ALA A 162 23.13 11.00 23.94
CA ALA A 162 23.97 12.02 24.58
C ALA A 162 23.19 12.88 25.61
N GLU A 163 21.90 13.09 25.38
CA GLU A 163 21.01 13.86 26.21
C GLU A 163 20.16 12.99 27.14
N THR A 164 19.88 13.48 28.35
CA THR A 164 19.07 12.75 29.34
C THR A 164 17.65 12.48 28.84
N GLU A 165 17.08 13.41 28.09
CA GLU A 165 15.76 13.24 27.49
C GLU A 165 15.74 12.08 26.47
N ASN A 166 16.78 11.95 25.67
CA ASN A 166 16.95 10.86 24.71
C ASN A 166 17.13 9.52 25.43
N GLN A 167 17.86 9.49 26.54
CA GLN A 167 18.00 8.27 27.36
C GLN A 167 16.64 7.82 27.92
N GLN A 168 15.82 8.74 28.36
CA GLN A 168 14.49 8.41 28.87
C GLN A 168 13.53 7.95 27.77
N THR A 169 13.59 8.58 26.61
CA THR A 169 12.83 8.18 25.42
C THR A 169 13.21 6.77 24.98
N TRP A 170 14.51 6.46 24.93
CA TRP A 170 15.00 5.12 24.64
C TRP A 170 14.52 4.10 25.66
N ALA A 171 14.62 4.39 26.95
CA ALA A 171 14.18 3.48 28.01
C ALA A 171 12.68 3.16 27.87
N ASN A 172 11.85 4.17 27.62
CA ASN A 172 10.42 4.00 27.39
C ASN A 172 10.15 3.13 26.14
N TYR A 173 10.92 3.32 25.08
CA TYR A 173 10.81 2.53 23.85
C TYR A 173 11.11 1.04 24.12
N VAL A 174 12.19 0.73 24.82
CA VAL A 174 12.53 -0.66 25.19
C VAL A 174 11.45 -1.28 26.07
N LEU A 175 10.91 -0.54 27.05
CA LEU A 175 9.80 -1.01 27.88
C LEU A 175 8.53 -1.29 27.05
N CYS A 176 8.24 -0.47 26.04
CA CYS A 176 7.12 -0.73 25.12
C CYS A 176 7.35 -2.01 24.33
N GLN A 177 8.57 -2.24 23.80
CA GLN A 177 8.89 -3.46 23.07
C GLN A 177 8.79 -4.71 23.97
N ALA A 178 9.23 -4.62 25.22
CA ALA A 178 9.08 -5.70 26.19
C ALA A 178 7.61 -6.00 26.51
N ALA A 179 6.79 -4.97 26.66
CA ALA A 179 5.35 -5.13 26.91
C ALA A 179 4.63 -5.83 25.76
N GLU A 180 5.02 -5.56 24.50
CA GLU A 180 4.49 -6.28 23.34
C GLU A 180 4.81 -7.79 23.39
N LEU A 181 5.92 -8.16 24.02
CA LEU A 181 6.35 -9.54 24.21
C LEU A 181 5.83 -10.16 25.54
N ALA A 182 5.03 -9.41 26.30
CA ALA A 182 4.54 -9.76 27.62
C ALA A 182 5.69 -10.05 28.64
N LEU A 183 6.79 -9.28 28.53
CA LEU A 183 7.95 -9.34 29.41
C LEU A 183 7.97 -8.14 30.34
N ASP A 184 8.30 -8.39 31.61
CA ASP A 184 8.58 -7.35 32.61
C ASP A 184 10.09 -7.15 32.72
N LEU A 185 10.54 -5.91 32.46
CA LEU A 185 11.94 -5.53 32.59
C LEU A 185 12.17 -4.77 33.88
N ASP A 186 13.12 -5.23 34.67
CA ASP A 186 13.64 -4.46 35.80
C ASP A 186 14.75 -3.50 35.37
N SER A 187 15.17 -2.63 36.28
CA SER A 187 16.25 -1.64 36.02
C SER A 187 17.60 -2.32 35.74
N GLY A 188 17.81 -3.52 36.26
CA GLY A 188 19.03 -4.32 36.00
C GLY A 188 19.07 -4.84 34.58
N ALA A 189 17.94 -5.38 34.08
CA ALA A 189 17.80 -5.84 32.72
C ALA A 189 17.95 -4.68 31.73
N LEU A 190 17.30 -3.55 31.99
CA LEU A 190 17.43 -2.37 31.15
C LEU A 190 18.88 -1.86 31.04
N ASN A 191 19.60 -1.81 32.17
CA ASN A 191 21.03 -1.47 32.17
C ASN A 191 21.87 -2.49 31.40
N LYS A 192 21.51 -3.77 31.43
CA LYS A 192 22.23 -4.79 30.68
C LYS A 192 22.03 -4.65 29.18
N ILE A 193 20.78 -4.43 28.75
CA ILE A 193 20.46 -4.14 27.35
C ILE A 193 21.25 -2.91 26.87
N TYR A 194 21.23 -1.83 27.63
CA TYR A 194 22.02 -0.63 27.34
C TYR A 194 23.50 -0.93 27.13
N GLN A 195 24.13 -1.69 28.03
CA GLN A 195 25.55 -2.06 27.93
C GLN A 195 25.86 -2.91 26.68
N LEU A 196 24.94 -3.79 26.31
CA LEU A 196 25.08 -4.61 25.11
C LEU A 196 24.97 -3.76 23.84
N LEU A 197 23.99 -2.89 23.76
CA LEU A 197 23.77 -2.00 22.62
C LEU A 197 24.92 -1.00 22.41
N VAL A 198 25.44 -0.41 23.49
CA VAL A 198 26.62 0.46 23.44
C VAL A 198 27.86 -0.30 23.01
N ARG A 199 27.99 -1.58 23.41
CA ARG A 199 29.12 -2.41 22.97
C ARG A 199 29.02 -2.76 21.50
N GLU A 200 27.83 -2.95 20.99
CA GLU A 200 27.58 -3.31 19.61
C GLU A 200 27.76 -2.12 18.65
N SER A 201 27.33 -0.92 19.07
CA SER A 201 27.54 0.31 18.30
C SER A 201 28.99 0.81 18.31
N GLU A 202 29.86 0.29 19.20
CA GLU A 202 31.22 0.77 19.44
C GLU A 202 31.31 2.27 19.81
N ASP A 203 30.18 2.92 20.03
CA ASP A 203 30.06 4.34 20.44
C ASP A 203 29.21 4.44 21.71
N ARG A 204 29.70 5.22 22.70
CA ARG A 204 29.03 5.41 23.98
C ARG A 204 27.81 6.34 23.90
N LEU A 205 27.69 7.08 22.82
CA LEU A 205 26.62 8.06 22.60
C LEU A 205 25.59 7.60 21.58
N LEU A 206 25.82 6.44 20.94
CA LEU A 206 24.92 5.86 19.95
C LEU A 206 24.51 4.47 20.36
N ILE A 207 23.25 4.15 20.17
CA ILE A 207 22.70 2.80 20.37
C ILE A 207 21.86 2.40 19.18
N ASP A 208 21.87 1.12 18.84
CA ASP A 208 20.97 0.57 17.84
C ASP A 208 19.57 0.46 18.43
N ILE A 209 18.58 1.04 17.73
CA ILE A 209 17.16 1.01 18.09
C ILE A 209 16.35 0.07 17.20
N SER A 210 17.02 -0.74 16.37
CA SER A 210 16.32 -1.73 15.54
C SER A 210 15.47 -2.64 16.42
N PRO A 211 14.16 -2.80 16.12
CA PRO A 211 13.30 -3.71 16.88
C PRO A 211 13.81 -5.15 16.87
N LEU A 212 14.49 -5.58 15.81
CA LEU A 212 15.07 -6.92 15.73
C LEU A 212 16.20 -7.08 16.74
N THR A 213 17.15 -6.16 16.76
CA THR A 213 18.28 -6.18 17.70
C THR A 213 17.79 -6.19 19.17
N ILE A 214 16.80 -5.34 19.48
CA ILE A 214 16.24 -5.29 20.85
C ILE A 214 15.50 -6.57 21.24
N ARG A 215 14.82 -7.21 20.30
CA ARG A 215 14.06 -8.46 20.57
C ARG A 215 14.95 -9.70 20.68
N GLU A 216 16.15 -9.65 20.13
CA GLU A 216 17.14 -10.73 20.23
C GLU A 216 17.96 -10.68 21.53
N MET A 217 17.90 -9.58 22.27
CA MET A 217 18.56 -9.36 23.57
C MET A 217 17.69 -9.80 24.75
#